data_bba6928299f0f59d929bd09abb1883f0
#
_entry.id   bba6928299f0f59d929bd09abb1883f0
#
_cell.length_a   1.000
_cell.length_b   1.000
_cell.length_c   1.000
_cell.angle_alpha   90.00
_cell.angle_beta   90.00
_cell.angle_gamma   90.00
#
_symmetry.space_group_name_H-M   'P 1'
#
loop_
_entity.id
_entity.type
_entity.pdbx_description
1 polymer ?
#
loop_
_entity_poly.entity_id
_entity_poly.type
_entity_poly.pdbx_seq_one_letter_code
_entity_poly.pdbx_strand_id
1 'polypeptide(L)'
;MPEHNQGRTKTSHKLTGNEMLDTGVPKSPPPNSIQIYKGSTHVIAIKEFVHFVVKNQIGKSFSEFLKDTYVPDETVYASLQQYPNVPGGIHGKQPEYIPRALHWSDGYSECHGQWVRTLCWIAIEDLRWALSAFMRYRLFVHKLSLIHI
;
A
#
# COMPACT_ATOMS: atom_id res chain seq x y z
N MET A 1 0.87 8.51 9.67
CA MET A 1 1.41 8.36 11.02
C MET A 1 2.42 7.23 11.03
N PRO A 2 3.70 7.46 11.37
CA PRO A 2 4.76 6.44 11.30
C PRO A 2 4.62 5.30 12.31
N GLU A 3 3.89 5.52 13.41
CA GLU A 3 3.89 4.60 14.55
C GLU A 3 3.16 3.27 14.33
N HIS A 4 2.12 3.24 13.51
CA HIS A 4 1.33 2.01 13.34
C HIS A 4 2.01 0.90 12.53
N ASN A 5 3.08 1.18 11.82
CA ASN A 5 3.75 0.17 10.99
C ASN A 5 4.98 -0.46 11.62
N GLN A 6 5.54 0.14 12.66
CA GLN A 6 6.67 -0.46 13.38
C GLN A 6 6.32 -1.83 13.99
N GLY A 7 5.04 -2.08 14.31
CA GLY A 7 4.59 -3.37 14.80
C GLY A 7 4.79 -4.53 13.81
N ARG A 8 4.44 -4.32 12.54
CA ARG A 8 4.48 -5.38 11.51
C ARG A 8 5.90 -5.81 11.11
N THR A 9 6.89 -4.97 11.35
CA THR A 9 8.30 -5.24 11.04
C THR A 9 9.14 -5.59 12.28
N LYS A 10 8.52 -5.60 13.47
CA LYS A 10 9.22 -5.96 14.73
C LYS A 10 9.43 -7.46 14.86
N THR A 11 8.47 -8.24 14.40
CA THR A 11 8.49 -9.70 14.46
C THR A 11 8.37 -10.30 13.07
N SER A 12 8.89 -11.50 12.90
CA SER A 12 8.74 -12.27 11.67
C SER A 12 7.34 -12.89 11.58
N HIS A 13 6.86 -13.08 10.35
CA HIS A 13 5.58 -13.74 10.06
C HIS A 13 5.82 -14.98 9.20
N LYS A 14 4.99 -15.98 9.37
CA LYS A 14 5.04 -17.22 8.60
C LYS A 14 3.69 -17.49 7.96
N LEU A 15 3.71 -17.88 6.69
CA LEU A 15 2.52 -18.35 6.00
C LEU A 15 2.14 -19.74 6.51
N THR A 16 0.92 -19.87 7.04
CA THR A 16 0.35 -21.13 7.50
C THR A 16 -1.01 -21.30 6.83
N GLY A 17 -1.09 -22.20 5.85
CA GLY A 17 -2.24 -22.26 4.95
C GLY A 17 -2.39 -20.96 4.14
N ASN A 18 -3.51 -20.27 4.31
CA ASN A 18 -3.80 -19.01 3.64
C ASN A 18 -3.64 -17.77 4.55
N GLU A 19 -3.08 -17.94 5.75
CA GLU A 19 -2.95 -16.87 6.73
C GLU A 19 -1.48 -16.60 7.07
N MET A 20 -1.14 -15.33 7.24
CA MET A 20 0.15 -14.89 7.76
C MET A 20 0.04 -14.74 9.27
N LEU A 21 0.75 -15.60 10.01
CA LEU A 21 0.76 -15.60 11.47
C LEU A 21 2.05 -14.97 11.99
N ASP A 22 1.91 -14.12 13.00
CA ASP A 22 3.05 -13.58 13.75
C ASP A 22 3.72 -14.73 14.54
N THR A 23 5.02 -14.88 14.36
CA THR A 23 5.80 -15.92 15.04
C THR A 23 6.28 -15.49 16.43
N GLY A 24 6.16 -14.20 16.76
CA GLY A 24 6.75 -13.60 17.96
C GLY A 24 8.28 -13.50 17.94
N VAL A 25 8.94 -13.95 16.86
CA VAL A 25 10.41 -13.89 16.75
C VAL A 25 10.83 -12.48 16.31
N PRO A 26 11.65 -11.77 17.12
CA PRO A 26 12.12 -10.44 16.77
C PRO A 26 12.94 -10.44 15.47
N LYS A 27 12.70 -9.45 14.63
CA LYS A 27 13.48 -9.19 13.41
C LYS A 27 14.68 -8.30 13.70
N SER A 28 15.74 -8.49 12.93
CA SER A 28 16.85 -7.52 12.88
C SER A 28 16.33 -6.14 12.45
N PRO A 29 17.04 -5.05 12.81
CA PRO A 29 16.75 -3.74 12.27
C PRO A 29 16.75 -3.73 10.73
N PRO A 30 15.95 -2.85 10.09
CA PRO A 30 15.94 -2.71 8.64
C PRO A 30 17.34 -2.42 8.09
N PRO A 31 17.73 -3.05 6.97
CA PRO A 31 19.04 -2.82 6.36
C PRO A 31 19.17 -1.36 5.93
N ASN A 32 20.43 -0.87 5.88
CA ASN A 32 20.76 0.50 5.47
C ASN A 32 20.02 1.60 6.27
N SER A 33 19.60 1.31 7.49
CA SER A 33 18.83 2.23 8.35
C SER A 33 17.57 2.76 7.67
N ILE A 34 16.94 1.96 6.81
CA ILE A 34 15.72 2.35 6.13
C ILE A 34 14.61 2.54 7.16
N GLN A 35 14.02 3.73 7.18
CA GLN A 35 12.86 4.02 8.00
C GLN A 35 11.61 3.36 7.41
N ILE A 36 10.80 2.72 8.26
CA ILE A 36 9.62 1.99 7.86
C ILE A 36 8.41 2.92 7.76
N TYR A 37 7.83 2.96 6.56
CA TYR A 37 6.59 3.69 6.29
C TYR A 37 5.52 2.73 5.79
N LYS A 38 4.27 3.05 6.13
CA LYS A 38 3.09 2.38 5.56
C LYS A 38 2.56 3.19 4.37
N GLY A 39 2.24 2.52 3.29
CA GLY A 39 1.63 3.12 2.12
C GLY A 39 0.57 2.23 1.49
N SER A 40 0.17 2.57 0.30
CA SER A 40 -0.73 1.76 -0.51
C SER A 40 0.05 0.66 -1.24
N THR A 41 -0.59 -0.47 -1.48
CA THR A 41 -0.13 -1.51 -2.42
C THR A 41 -0.09 -1.01 -3.87
N HIS A 42 -0.86 0.05 -4.16
CA HIS A 42 -0.94 0.68 -5.46
C HIS A 42 -0.13 1.97 -5.46
N VAL A 43 0.88 1.99 -6.30
CA VAL A 43 1.81 3.12 -6.44
C VAL A 43 1.89 3.55 -7.90
N ILE A 44 2.16 4.83 -8.11
CA ILE A 44 2.64 5.36 -9.38
C ILE A 44 4.13 5.56 -9.23
N ALA A 45 4.90 4.99 -10.12
CA ALA A 45 6.35 5.01 -10.05
C ALA A 45 6.96 5.26 -11.42
N ILE A 46 8.03 6.03 -11.47
CA ILE A 46 8.85 6.15 -12.67
C ILE A 46 9.69 4.89 -12.87
N LYS A 47 10.11 4.64 -14.11
CA LYS A 47 10.90 3.47 -14.48
C LYS A 47 12.17 3.31 -13.64
N GLU A 48 12.86 4.41 -13.38
CA GLU A 48 14.10 4.46 -12.61
C GLU A 48 13.89 4.05 -11.15
N PHE A 49 12.75 4.40 -10.55
CA PHE A 49 12.38 3.92 -9.21
C PHE A 49 12.18 2.41 -9.21
N VAL A 50 11.43 1.88 -10.16
CA VAL A 50 11.20 0.43 -10.28
C VAL A 50 12.53 -0.30 -10.49
N HIS A 51 13.40 0.23 -11.35
CA HIS A 51 14.74 -0.32 -11.57
C HIS A 51 15.56 -0.32 -10.27
N PHE A 52 15.50 0.75 -9.48
CA PHE A 52 16.16 0.83 -8.18
C PHE A 52 15.66 -0.28 -7.23
N VAL A 53 14.35 -0.42 -7.08
CA VAL A 53 13.75 -1.45 -6.20
C VAL A 53 14.23 -2.86 -6.58
N VAL A 54 14.26 -3.16 -7.88
CA VAL A 54 14.51 -4.53 -8.39
C VAL A 54 16.01 -4.83 -8.57
N LYS A 55 16.81 -3.85 -8.93
CA LYS A 55 18.21 -4.08 -9.35
C LYS A 55 19.24 -3.54 -8.38
N ASN A 56 18.96 -2.47 -7.65
CA ASN A 56 19.90 -1.89 -6.69
C ASN A 56 20.05 -2.79 -5.46
N GLN A 57 21.25 -2.82 -4.88
CA GLN A 57 21.53 -3.65 -3.70
C GLN A 57 20.68 -3.24 -2.48
N ILE A 58 20.42 -1.95 -2.31
CA ILE A 58 19.57 -1.43 -1.21
C ILE A 58 18.12 -1.92 -1.40
N GLY A 59 17.56 -1.78 -2.61
CA GLY A 59 16.22 -2.28 -2.92
C GLY A 59 16.09 -3.79 -2.69
N LYS A 60 17.07 -4.57 -3.15
CA LYS A 60 17.11 -6.03 -2.97
C LYS A 60 17.19 -6.43 -1.49
N SER A 61 18.13 -5.85 -0.73
CA SER A 61 18.30 -6.19 0.69
C SER A 61 17.09 -5.81 1.52
N PHE A 62 16.41 -4.71 1.17
CA PHE A 62 15.18 -4.32 1.84
C PHE A 62 14.00 -5.23 1.47
N SER A 63 13.87 -5.62 0.21
CA SER A 63 12.86 -6.59 -0.23
C SER A 63 13.06 -7.96 0.43
N GLU A 64 14.30 -8.40 0.60
CA GLU A 64 14.64 -9.63 1.33
C GLU A 64 14.23 -9.53 2.80
N PHE A 65 14.55 -8.41 3.46
CA PHE A 65 14.15 -8.13 4.84
C PHE A 65 12.63 -8.19 5.03
N LEU A 66 11.84 -7.83 4.02
CA LEU A 66 10.38 -7.81 4.10
C LEU A 66 9.70 -9.14 3.77
N LYS A 67 10.39 -10.17 3.34
CA LYS A 67 9.79 -11.46 2.94
C LYS A 67 8.94 -12.12 4.01
N ASP A 68 9.33 -11.97 5.26
CA ASP A 68 8.63 -12.50 6.44
C ASP A 68 7.88 -11.40 7.21
N THR A 69 7.43 -10.37 6.51
CA THR A 69 6.65 -9.25 7.07
C THR A 69 5.19 -9.38 6.66
N TYR A 70 4.27 -9.04 7.54
CA TYR A 70 2.85 -8.99 7.21
C TYR A 70 2.56 -7.84 6.21
N VAL A 71 1.95 -8.17 5.06
CA VAL A 71 1.62 -7.23 3.99
C VAL A 71 2.83 -6.38 3.55
N PRO A 72 3.89 -7.01 3.00
CA PRO A 72 5.15 -6.34 2.67
C PRO A 72 5.02 -5.30 1.55
N ASP A 73 4.05 -5.46 0.66
CA ASP A 73 3.73 -4.56 -0.44
C ASP A 73 3.23 -3.18 0.02
N GLU A 74 2.59 -3.09 1.20
CA GLU A 74 2.25 -1.80 1.83
C GLU A 74 3.47 -1.10 2.46
N THR A 75 4.63 -1.75 2.51
CA THR A 75 5.82 -1.26 3.20
C THR A 75 6.95 -0.93 2.24
N VAL A 76 7.22 -1.79 1.25
CA VAL A 76 8.40 -1.69 0.40
C VAL A 76 8.46 -0.37 -0.36
N TYR A 77 7.39 -0.02 -1.07
CA TYR A 77 7.37 1.19 -1.90
C TYR A 77 7.35 2.45 -1.07
N ALA A 78 6.49 2.50 -0.04
CA ALA A 78 6.38 3.65 0.84
C ALA A 78 7.71 3.98 1.53
N SER A 79 8.43 2.96 2.02
CA SER A 79 9.71 3.16 2.70
C SER A 79 10.82 3.58 1.74
N LEU A 80 10.92 2.93 0.57
CA LEU A 80 11.96 3.27 -0.42
C LEU A 80 11.72 4.63 -1.08
N GLN A 81 10.47 5.07 -1.25
CA GLN A 81 10.18 6.42 -1.74
C GLN A 81 10.67 7.53 -0.80
N GLN A 82 10.80 7.25 0.49
CA GLN A 82 11.33 8.18 1.49
C GLN A 82 12.84 8.05 1.68
N TYR A 83 13.47 6.97 1.16
CA TYR A 83 14.89 6.75 1.32
C TYR A 83 15.71 7.76 0.50
N PRO A 84 16.79 8.33 1.06
CA PRO A 84 17.59 9.35 0.37
C PRO A 84 18.14 8.87 -0.99
N ASN A 85 18.19 9.78 -1.96
CA ASN A 85 18.78 9.57 -3.28
C ASN A 85 18.17 8.46 -4.12
N VAL A 86 16.93 8.04 -3.81
CA VAL A 86 16.19 7.11 -4.66
C VAL A 86 15.55 7.87 -5.81
N PRO A 87 15.76 7.45 -7.08
CA PRO A 87 15.14 8.09 -8.23
C PRO A 87 13.59 8.08 -8.11
N GLY A 88 12.96 9.23 -8.28
CA GLY A 88 11.50 9.36 -8.12
C GLY A 88 11.01 9.24 -6.68
N GLY A 89 11.91 9.29 -5.70
CA GLY A 89 11.55 9.37 -4.29
C GLY A 89 10.90 10.70 -3.93
N ILE A 90 10.09 10.69 -2.89
CA ILE A 90 9.33 11.87 -2.44
C ILE A 90 9.97 12.60 -1.25
N HIS A 91 11.02 12.02 -0.67
CA HIS A 91 11.94 12.61 0.32
C HIS A 91 11.27 13.57 1.34
N GLY A 92 10.62 13.00 2.35
CA GLY A 92 9.99 13.77 3.43
C GLY A 92 8.65 14.39 3.07
N LYS A 93 8.21 14.33 1.82
CA LYS A 93 6.85 14.70 1.43
C LYS A 93 5.93 13.50 1.60
N GLN A 94 4.77 13.73 2.18
CA GLN A 94 3.70 12.72 2.15
C GLN A 94 2.93 12.90 0.84
N PRO A 95 2.62 11.83 0.10
CA PRO A 95 1.71 11.97 -1.03
C PRO A 95 0.35 12.40 -0.50
N GLU A 96 -0.16 13.51 -1.02
CA GLU A 96 -1.45 14.05 -0.62
C GLU A 96 -2.63 13.18 -1.05
N TYR A 97 -2.38 12.20 -1.91
CA TYR A 97 -3.43 11.34 -2.44
C TYR A 97 -2.95 9.93 -2.77
N ILE A 98 -3.86 8.99 -2.71
CA ILE A 98 -3.71 7.65 -3.25
C ILE A 98 -4.19 7.68 -4.70
N PRO A 99 -3.45 7.12 -5.68
CA PRO A 99 -3.82 7.22 -7.10
C PRO A 99 -5.13 6.53 -7.46
N ARG A 100 -5.68 5.74 -6.54
CA ARG A 100 -6.89 4.95 -6.71
C ARG A 100 -7.97 5.37 -5.74
N ALA A 101 -9.18 5.58 -6.26
CA ALA A 101 -10.38 5.75 -5.45
C ALA A 101 -10.81 4.38 -4.89
N LEU A 102 -10.96 4.32 -3.58
CA LEU A 102 -11.41 3.16 -2.82
C LEU A 102 -12.59 3.57 -1.96
N HIS A 103 -13.68 2.83 -2.07
CA HIS A 103 -14.83 3.01 -1.22
C HIS A 103 -14.80 1.95 -0.13
N TRP A 104 -14.29 2.33 1.04
CA TRP A 104 -14.19 1.46 2.20
C TRP A 104 -15.46 1.48 3.02
N SER A 105 -15.77 0.37 3.66
CA SER A 105 -16.82 0.28 4.67
C SER A 105 -16.37 1.02 5.95
N ASP A 106 -16.62 2.31 5.98
CA ASP A 106 -16.37 3.18 7.14
C ASP A 106 -17.60 3.32 8.05
N GLY A 107 -18.71 2.66 7.71
CA GLY A 107 -19.98 2.71 8.42
C GLY A 107 -20.83 3.95 8.10
N TYR A 108 -20.36 4.85 7.24
CA TYR A 108 -21.06 6.11 6.93
C TYR A 108 -21.41 6.27 5.45
N SER A 109 -20.77 5.52 4.56
CA SER A 109 -20.98 5.65 3.12
C SER A 109 -21.83 4.50 2.57
N GLU A 110 -22.78 4.84 1.69
CA GLU A 110 -23.58 3.87 0.99
C GLU A 110 -22.79 3.24 -0.17
N CYS A 111 -22.99 1.95 -0.39
CA CYS A 111 -22.51 1.22 -1.55
C CYS A 111 -23.73 0.70 -2.30
N HIS A 112 -23.97 1.20 -3.51
CA HIS A 112 -25.08 0.77 -4.35
C HIS A 112 -24.76 -0.53 -5.11
N GLY A 113 -23.48 -0.87 -5.22
CA GLY A 113 -23.04 -2.15 -5.75
C GLY A 113 -23.00 -3.24 -4.69
N GLN A 114 -21.89 -3.93 -4.58
CA GLN A 114 -21.73 -5.04 -3.65
C GLN A 114 -20.55 -4.82 -2.69
N TRP A 115 -20.79 -5.01 -1.40
CA TRP A 115 -19.70 -5.12 -0.43
C TRP A 115 -19.01 -6.48 -0.56
N VAL A 116 -17.72 -6.42 -0.89
CA VAL A 116 -16.86 -7.60 -0.89
C VAL A 116 -15.75 -7.39 0.14
N ARG A 117 -15.87 -8.10 1.24
CA ARG A 117 -15.09 -7.85 2.47
C ARG A 117 -15.40 -6.43 2.98
N THR A 118 -14.43 -5.54 2.95
CA THR A 118 -14.57 -4.15 3.41
C THR A 118 -14.54 -3.14 2.27
N LEU A 119 -14.63 -3.59 1.01
CA LEU A 119 -14.58 -2.74 -0.18
C LEU A 119 -15.90 -2.80 -0.95
N CYS A 120 -16.40 -1.63 -1.33
CA CYS A 120 -17.52 -1.52 -2.25
C CYS A 120 -17.07 -1.83 -3.68
N TRP A 121 -17.70 -2.78 -4.32
CA TRP A 121 -17.65 -2.95 -5.77
C TRP A 121 -18.66 -1.99 -6.38
N ILE A 122 -18.15 -0.92 -6.92
CA ILE A 122 -18.88 0.27 -7.34
C ILE A 122 -19.88 -0.06 -8.45
N ALA A 123 -21.15 0.29 -8.25
CA ALA A 123 -22.20 0.29 -9.26
C ALA A 123 -22.26 1.64 -9.99
N ILE A 124 -23.17 1.75 -10.95
CA ILE A 124 -23.34 2.99 -11.73
C ILE A 124 -23.82 4.16 -10.85
N GLU A 125 -24.62 3.89 -9.85
CA GLU A 125 -25.11 4.87 -8.89
C GLU A 125 -23.98 5.49 -8.04
N ASP A 126 -22.91 4.73 -7.80
CA ASP A 126 -21.73 5.20 -7.06
C ASP A 126 -20.82 6.09 -7.91
N LEU A 127 -21.02 6.21 -9.21
CA LEU A 127 -20.20 7.05 -10.09
C LEU A 127 -20.22 8.51 -9.68
N ARG A 128 -21.33 9.02 -9.13
CA ARG A 128 -21.38 10.38 -8.61
C ARG A 128 -20.36 10.61 -7.50
N TRP A 129 -20.22 9.66 -6.60
CA TRP A 129 -19.18 9.68 -5.57
C TRP A 129 -17.78 9.59 -6.19
N ALA A 130 -17.55 8.66 -7.11
CA ALA A 130 -16.26 8.46 -7.77
C ALA A 130 -15.81 9.70 -8.59
N LEU A 131 -16.76 10.46 -9.13
CA LEU A 131 -16.52 11.68 -9.90
C LEU A 131 -16.57 12.96 -9.05
N SER A 132 -16.79 12.84 -7.75
CA SER A 132 -16.85 13.99 -6.85
C SER A 132 -15.55 14.80 -6.82
N ALA A 133 -15.64 16.05 -6.36
CA ALA A 133 -14.46 16.92 -6.22
C ALA A 133 -13.39 16.30 -5.30
N PHE A 134 -13.79 15.53 -4.30
CA PHE A 134 -12.88 14.81 -3.41
C PHE A 134 -12.09 13.72 -4.15
N MET A 135 -12.67 13.08 -5.16
CA MET A 135 -12.06 12.00 -5.93
C MET A 135 -11.38 12.46 -7.24
N ARG A 136 -11.50 13.73 -7.62
CA ARG A 136 -11.01 14.26 -8.92
C ARG A 136 -9.52 14.06 -9.20
N TYR A 137 -8.72 13.87 -8.16
CA TYR A 137 -7.28 13.62 -8.28
C TYR A 137 -6.94 12.12 -8.32
N ARG A 138 -7.93 11.23 -8.29
CA ARG A 138 -7.74 9.79 -8.41
C ARG A 138 -7.70 9.41 -9.88
N LEU A 139 -6.74 8.58 -10.26
CA LEU A 139 -6.55 8.16 -11.66
C LEU A 139 -7.35 6.90 -11.97
N PHE A 140 -7.67 6.12 -10.95
CA PHE A 140 -8.35 4.84 -11.10
C PHE A 140 -9.45 4.68 -10.06
N VAL A 141 -10.50 3.99 -10.44
CA VAL A 141 -11.56 3.53 -9.54
C VAL A 141 -11.42 2.03 -9.35
N HIS A 142 -11.47 1.58 -8.12
CA HIS A 142 -11.39 0.15 -7.80
C HIS A 142 -12.75 -0.37 -7.43
N LYS A 143 -13.03 -1.24 -7.93
CA LYS A 143 -13.59 -2.33 -8.72
C LYS A 143 -14.97 -1.90 -9.19
N LEU A 144 -15.22 -1.88 -10.47
CA LEU A 144 -16.56 -1.75 -11.03
C LEU A 144 -17.26 -3.10 -10.96
N SER A 145 -18.50 -3.10 -10.50
CA SER A 145 -19.38 -4.26 -10.58
C SER A 145 -20.01 -4.31 -11.96
N LEU A 146 -19.67 -5.32 -12.75
CA LEU A 146 -20.25 -5.53 -14.07
C LEU A 146 -21.68 -6.11 -14.01
N ILE A 147 -22.16 -6.48 -12.82
CA ILE A 147 -23.48 -7.08 -12.62
C ILE A 147 -24.58 -6.01 -12.54
N HIS A 148 -24.19 -4.74 -12.36
CA HIS A 148 -25.11 -3.61 -12.17
C HIS A 148 -24.92 -2.52 -13.24
N ILE A 149 -24.44 -2.89 -14.45
CA ILE A 149 -24.40 -2.04 -15.63
C ILE A 149 -25.55 -2.40 -16.54
#